data_cf310c08f61bc73b0b6fe05bf310bc0a
#
_entry.id   cf310c08f61bc73b0b6fe05bf310bc0a
#
_cell.length_a   1.000
_cell.length_b   1.000
_cell.length_c   1.000
_cell.angle_alpha   90.00
_cell.angle_beta   90.00
_cell.angle_gamma   90.00
#
_symmetry.space_group_name_H-M   'P 1'
#
loop_
_entity.id
_entity.type
_entity.pdbx_description
1 polymer ?
#
loop_
_entity_poly.entity_id
_entity_poly.type
_entity_poly.pdbx_seq_one_letter_code
_entity_poly.pdbx_strand_id
1 'polypeptide(L)'
;MNKLSITATFICTVLLGSAVALPSHAGELRVTWKEPTSFTDVRPSNESRARFRERTLEALEAHLVELAASLPKSHTLSMVVTNIDLAGQVWPSQFIGFGNNMGTDVRVIQRVDIPRMTFSYSLTDSSGKVLKSEDDFQLKDMGFMDTNIR
;
A
#
# COMPACT_ATOMS: atom_id res chain seq x y z
N MET A 1 67.90 -35.64 -34.28
CA MET A 1 67.36 -34.27 -34.15
C MET A 1 65.90 -34.41 -33.76
N ASN A 2 65.58 -34.45 -32.43
CA ASN A 2 64.27 -34.66 -31.92
C ASN A 2 63.67 -33.30 -31.39
N LYS A 3 62.62 -32.87 -32.03
CA LYS A 3 61.87 -31.68 -31.56
C LYS A 3 60.82 -32.12 -30.53
N LEU A 4 61.02 -31.71 -29.28
CA LEU A 4 60.01 -31.86 -28.19
C LEU A 4 58.97 -30.79 -28.36
N SER A 5 57.75 -31.20 -28.58
CA SER A 5 56.60 -30.29 -28.62
C SER A 5 55.97 -30.27 -27.22
N ILE A 6 56.02 -29.12 -26.54
CA ILE A 6 55.39 -28.90 -25.22
C ILE A 6 54.00 -28.36 -25.48
N THR A 7 52.99 -29.20 -25.18
CA THR A 7 51.57 -28.80 -25.21
C THR A 7 51.20 -28.22 -23.83
N ALA A 8 51.00 -26.91 -23.77
CA ALA A 8 50.50 -26.25 -22.56
C ALA A 8 48.97 -26.41 -22.46
N THR A 9 48.54 -27.19 -21.49
CA THR A 9 47.11 -27.36 -21.18
C THR A 9 46.68 -26.22 -20.25
N PHE A 10 45.86 -25.31 -20.77
CA PHE A 10 45.22 -24.24 -19.99
C PHE A 10 44.03 -24.82 -19.26
N ILE A 11 44.13 -25.00 -17.94
CA ILE A 11 42.99 -25.37 -17.08
C ILE A 11 42.25 -24.08 -16.75
N CYS A 12 41.10 -23.88 -17.39
CA CYS A 12 40.20 -22.79 -17.11
C CYS A 12 39.31 -23.17 -15.90
N THR A 13 39.67 -22.72 -14.73
CA THR A 13 38.88 -22.93 -13.50
C THR A 13 37.68 -21.98 -13.51
N VAL A 14 36.49 -22.50 -13.86
CA VAL A 14 35.24 -21.74 -13.76
C VAL A 14 34.81 -21.73 -12.29
N LEU A 15 35.02 -20.60 -11.63
CA LEU A 15 34.43 -20.30 -10.30
C LEU A 15 32.93 -20.06 -10.50
N LEU A 16 32.12 -21.10 -10.28
CA LEU A 16 30.67 -20.92 -10.08
C LEU A 16 30.45 -20.18 -8.75
N GLY A 17 30.28 -18.86 -8.83
CA GLY A 17 29.80 -18.06 -7.72
C GLY A 17 28.35 -18.46 -7.41
N SER A 18 28.15 -19.24 -6.36
CA SER A 18 26.81 -19.49 -5.80
C SER A 18 26.29 -18.16 -5.26
N ALA A 19 25.41 -17.51 -6.00
CA ALA A 19 24.62 -16.39 -5.48
C ALA A 19 23.74 -16.93 -4.35
N VAL A 20 24.12 -16.68 -3.12
CA VAL A 20 23.29 -16.92 -1.95
C VAL A 20 22.15 -15.90 -2.02
N ALA A 21 20.99 -16.30 -2.55
CA ALA A 21 19.77 -15.50 -2.47
C ALA A 21 19.45 -15.35 -0.99
N LEU A 22 19.67 -14.16 -0.44
CA LEU A 22 19.23 -13.81 0.91
C LEU A 22 17.70 -13.97 0.94
N PRO A 23 17.17 -14.67 1.94
CA PRO A 23 15.74 -14.83 2.06
C PRO A 23 15.08 -13.46 2.29
N SER A 24 14.37 -12.94 1.29
CA SER A 24 13.48 -11.78 1.44
C SER A 24 12.41 -12.11 2.49
N HIS A 25 12.33 -11.38 3.60
CA HIS A 25 11.39 -11.59 4.71
C HIS A 25 10.15 -10.74 4.51
N ALA A 26 9.38 -10.99 3.46
CA ALA A 26 8.16 -10.27 3.22
C ALA A 26 7.03 -11.23 2.87
N GLY A 27 5.92 -11.15 3.60
CA GLY A 27 4.67 -11.78 3.20
C GLY A 27 4.10 -11.14 1.94
N GLU A 28 3.24 -11.86 1.25
CA GLU A 28 2.56 -11.36 0.06
C GLU A 28 1.30 -10.59 0.45
N LEU A 29 1.09 -9.41 -0.14
CA LEU A 29 -0.16 -8.66 -0.05
C LEU A 29 -0.89 -8.67 -1.39
N ARG A 30 -2.20 -8.90 -1.34
CA ARG A 30 -3.13 -8.75 -2.48
C ARG A 30 -4.26 -7.84 -2.07
N VAL A 31 -4.36 -6.65 -2.68
CA VAL A 31 -5.44 -5.70 -2.43
C VAL A 31 -6.35 -5.61 -3.64
N THR A 32 -7.65 -5.64 -3.39
CA THR A 32 -8.69 -5.36 -4.38
C THR A 32 -9.53 -4.19 -3.90
N TRP A 33 -9.58 -3.12 -4.69
CA TRP A 33 -10.44 -1.96 -4.47
C TRP A 33 -11.79 -2.18 -5.15
N LYS A 34 -12.83 -2.50 -4.39
CA LYS A 34 -14.15 -2.79 -4.96
C LYS A 34 -14.92 -1.50 -5.19
N GLU A 35 -15.20 -1.20 -6.45
CA GLU A 35 -15.97 0.00 -6.86
C GLU A 35 -15.44 1.32 -6.26
N PRO A 36 -14.18 1.69 -6.48
CA PRO A 36 -13.54 2.81 -5.78
C PRO A 36 -14.17 4.19 -6.11
N THR A 37 -15.03 4.26 -7.12
CA THR A 37 -15.81 5.45 -7.44
C THR A 37 -16.97 5.69 -6.48
N SER A 38 -17.39 4.65 -5.75
CA SER A 38 -18.50 4.70 -4.78
C SER A 38 -18.05 4.93 -3.35
N PHE A 39 -16.73 5.00 -3.07
CA PHE A 39 -16.22 5.24 -1.72
C PHE A 39 -16.75 6.55 -1.16
N THR A 40 -17.05 6.54 0.16
CA THR A 40 -17.74 7.63 0.85
C THR A 40 -17.06 8.97 0.69
N ASP A 41 -15.75 9.03 0.98
CA ASP A 41 -14.99 10.26 0.81
C ASP A 41 -13.54 10.02 0.35
N VAL A 42 -13.37 9.83 -0.95
CA VAL A 42 -12.07 9.96 -1.62
C VAL A 42 -12.20 11.11 -2.64
N ARG A 43 -12.43 12.32 -2.13
CA ARG A 43 -12.75 13.50 -2.91
C ARG A 43 -11.68 14.58 -2.75
N PRO A 44 -11.21 15.18 -3.85
CA PRO A 44 -10.27 16.30 -3.80
C PRO A 44 -10.98 17.61 -3.45
N SER A 45 -10.20 18.59 -3.00
CA SER A 45 -10.65 19.98 -2.92
C SER A 45 -10.60 20.65 -4.28
N ASN A 46 -9.46 20.60 -4.99
CA ASN A 46 -9.20 21.45 -6.16
C ASN A 46 -8.49 20.71 -7.31
N GLU A 47 -8.65 19.41 -7.42
CA GLU A 47 -8.05 18.62 -8.49
C GLU A 47 -9.03 17.63 -9.12
N SER A 48 -8.62 16.91 -10.17
CA SER A 48 -9.41 15.85 -10.78
C SER A 48 -9.73 14.74 -9.77
N ARG A 49 -11.01 14.39 -9.63
CA ARG A 49 -11.45 13.30 -8.76
C ARG A 49 -10.77 11.96 -9.08
N ALA A 50 -10.59 11.67 -10.37
CA ALA A 50 -9.94 10.44 -10.80
C ALA A 50 -8.46 10.41 -10.33
N ARG A 51 -7.71 11.48 -10.59
CA ARG A 51 -6.29 11.60 -10.22
C ARG A 51 -6.09 11.56 -8.69
N PHE A 52 -6.93 12.27 -7.94
CA PHE A 52 -6.87 12.25 -6.49
C PHE A 52 -7.10 10.84 -5.93
N ARG A 53 -8.14 10.16 -6.43
CA ARG A 53 -8.46 8.79 -6.01
C ARG A 53 -7.32 7.84 -6.32
N GLU A 54 -6.83 7.83 -7.55
CA GLU A 54 -5.71 7.00 -7.98
C GLU A 54 -4.50 7.16 -7.04
N ARG A 55 -4.03 8.39 -6.87
CA ARG A 55 -2.91 8.70 -5.97
C ARG A 55 -3.16 8.29 -4.52
N THR A 56 -4.39 8.48 -4.03
CA THR A 56 -4.76 8.10 -2.66
C THR A 56 -4.73 6.58 -2.48
N LEU A 57 -5.27 5.83 -3.44
CA LEU A 57 -5.27 4.37 -3.37
C LEU A 57 -3.85 3.80 -3.52
N GLU A 58 -3.04 4.35 -4.41
CA GLU A 58 -1.62 3.99 -4.55
C GLU A 58 -0.85 4.23 -3.24
N ALA A 59 -1.04 5.37 -2.59
CA ALA A 59 -0.38 5.66 -1.31
C ALA A 59 -0.82 4.70 -0.19
N LEU A 60 -2.10 4.36 -0.13
CA LEU A 60 -2.63 3.39 0.83
C LEU A 60 -2.08 1.99 0.55
N GLU A 61 -2.04 1.57 -0.71
CA GLU A 61 -1.49 0.27 -1.11
C GLU A 61 0.00 0.15 -0.76
N ALA A 62 0.79 1.19 -1.05
CA ALA A 62 2.20 1.23 -0.68
C ALA A 62 2.40 1.06 0.84
N HIS A 63 1.59 1.74 1.65
CA HIS A 63 1.64 1.59 3.10
C HIS A 63 1.21 0.19 3.57
N LEU A 64 0.18 -0.38 2.97
CA LEU A 64 -0.27 -1.76 3.28
C LEU A 64 0.81 -2.78 2.91
N VAL A 65 1.55 -2.57 1.81
CA VAL A 65 2.70 -3.42 1.42
C VAL A 65 3.80 -3.35 2.48
N GLU A 66 4.13 -2.15 2.99
CA GLU A 66 5.10 -1.99 4.08
C GLU A 66 4.67 -2.74 5.34
N LEU A 67 3.40 -2.67 5.72
CA LEU A 67 2.87 -3.40 6.87
C LEU A 67 2.92 -4.92 6.64
N ALA A 68 2.57 -5.39 5.44
CA ALA A 68 2.60 -6.81 5.09
C ALA A 68 4.03 -7.37 5.03
N ALA A 69 5.05 -6.53 4.85
CA ALA A 69 6.45 -6.95 4.92
C ALA A 69 6.85 -7.54 6.28
N SER A 70 6.10 -7.24 7.34
CA SER A 70 6.29 -7.83 8.68
C SER A 70 5.75 -9.25 8.80
N LEU A 71 4.91 -9.70 7.87
CA LEU A 71 4.35 -11.05 7.86
C LEU A 71 5.42 -12.08 7.44
N PRO A 72 5.33 -13.33 7.94
CA PRO A 72 6.18 -14.42 7.48
C PRO A 72 6.06 -14.61 5.96
N LYS A 73 7.16 -14.92 5.28
CA LYS A 73 7.23 -15.11 3.81
C LYS A 73 6.20 -16.02 3.19
N SER A 74 5.83 -17.03 3.95
CA SER A 74 4.90 -18.06 3.50
C SER A 74 3.43 -17.64 3.66
N HIS A 75 3.18 -16.40 4.13
CA HIS A 75 1.83 -15.92 4.39
C HIS A 75 1.39 -14.97 3.27
N THR A 76 0.13 -15.09 2.88
CA THR A 76 -0.52 -14.17 1.94
C THR A 76 -1.69 -13.50 2.65
N LEU A 77 -1.66 -12.16 2.68
CA LEU A 77 -2.77 -11.33 3.13
C LEU A 77 -3.58 -10.87 1.91
N SER A 78 -4.80 -11.36 1.77
CA SER A 78 -5.73 -10.90 0.73
C SER A 78 -6.75 -9.96 1.35
N MET A 79 -6.95 -8.79 0.74
CA MET A 79 -7.87 -7.75 1.21
C MET A 79 -8.81 -7.33 0.09
N VAL A 80 -10.09 -7.16 0.41
CA VAL A 80 -11.09 -6.57 -0.48
C VAL A 80 -11.63 -5.33 0.22
N VAL A 81 -11.20 -4.15 -0.22
CA VAL A 81 -11.63 -2.87 0.36
C VAL A 81 -12.93 -2.43 -0.32
N THR A 82 -13.96 -2.23 0.48
CA THR A 82 -15.33 -1.89 0.04
C THR A 82 -15.66 -0.42 0.28
N ASN A 83 -14.98 0.26 1.21
CA ASN A 83 -15.18 1.69 1.45
C ASN A 83 -13.95 2.36 2.06
N ILE A 84 -13.76 3.63 1.70
CA ILE A 84 -12.83 4.56 2.33
C ILE A 84 -13.57 5.86 2.60
N ASP A 85 -13.40 6.37 3.82
CA ASP A 85 -13.91 7.63 4.31
C ASP A 85 -12.74 8.42 4.91
N LEU A 86 -12.19 9.36 4.16
CA LEU A 86 -11.03 10.16 4.59
C LEU A 86 -11.45 11.15 5.67
N ALA A 87 -10.49 11.58 6.50
CA ALA A 87 -10.72 12.59 7.50
C ALA A 87 -11.15 13.92 6.88
N GLY A 88 -12.13 14.57 7.51
CA GLY A 88 -12.62 15.89 7.15
C GLY A 88 -13.64 15.89 6.03
N GLN A 89 -14.11 17.08 5.69
CA GLN A 89 -15.11 17.34 4.67
C GLN A 89 -14.63 18.43 3.72
N VAL A 90 -15.01 18.31 2.43
CA VAL A 90 -14.72 19.33 1.43
C VAL A 90 -15.83 20.35 1.40
N TRP A 91 -15.50 21.59 1.74
CA TRP A 91 -16.41 22.73 1.81
C TRP A 91 -16.05 23.77 0.75
N PRO A 92 -17.06 24.39 0.10
CA PRO A 92 -16.81 25.57 -0.69
C PRO A 92 -16.22 26.70 0.18
N SER A 93 -15.15 27.35 -0.30
CA SER A 93 -14.43 28.40 0.44
C SER A 93 -15.32 29.55 0.95
N GLN A 94 -16.38 29.86 0.22
CA GLN A 94 -17.37 30.88 0.58
C GLN A 94 -18.10 30.61 1.91
N PHE A 95 -18.20 29.32 2.35
CA PHE A 95 -18.88 28.97 3.60
C PHE A 95 -17.97 29.00 4.81
N ILE A 96 -16.64 29.06 4.62
CA ILE A 96 -15.68 29.03 5.72
C ILE A 96 -14.99 30.36 5.96
N GLY A 97 -15.50 31.45 5.34
CA GLY A 97 -15.03 32.82 5.63
C GLY A 97 -13.63 33.18 5.12
N PHE A 98 -13.03 32.38 4.24
CA PHE A 98 -11.73 32.64 3.62
C PHE A 98 -11.79 33.65 2.47
N GLY A 99 -12.56 34.74 2.66
CA GLY A 99 -12.49 35.91 1.76
C GLY A 99 -12.77 35.61 0.27
N ASN A 100 -12.40 36.55 -0.60
CA ASN A 100 -12.74 36.60 -2.03
C ASN A 100 -12.07 35.52 -2.94
N ASN A 101 -11.58 34.40 -2.41
CA ASN A 101 -11.10 33.27 -3.20
C ASN A 101 -12.29 32.49 -3.76
N MET A 102 -13.04 33.14 -4.65
CA MET A 102 -14.15 32.53 -5.35
C MET A 102 -13.63 31.36 -6.21
N GLY A 103 -13.99 30.15 -5.84
CA GLY A 103 -13.81 28.97 -6.67
C GLY A 103 -12.87 27.87 -6.15
N THR A 104 -12.29 28.02 -4.97
CA THR A 104 -11.47 26.96 -4.36
C THR A 104 -12.22 26.27 -3.22
N ASP A 105 -12.41 24.96 -3.32
CA ASP A 105 -12.91 24.17 -2.22
C ASP A 105 -11.78 23.90 -1.22
N VAL A 106 -12.13 23.76 0.07
CA VAL A 106 -11.15 23.50 1.15
C VAL A 106 -11.58 22.28 1.94
N ARG A 107 -10.65 21.37 2.20
CA ARG A 107 -10.89 20.26 3.13
C ARG A 107 -10.69 20.77 4.56
N VAL A 108 -11.78 20.75 5.33
CA VAL A 108 -11.78 21.08 6.76
C VAL A 108 -11.74 19.76 7.54
N ILE A 109 -10.79 19.63 8.45
CA ILE A 109 -10.60 18.43 9.27
C ILE A 109 -10.85 18.82 10.73
N GLN A 110 -11.74 18.11 11.38
CA GLN A 110 -12.07 18.27 12.81
C GLN A 110 -11.79 16.95 13.55
N ARG A 111 -11.64 17.01 14.88
CA ARG A 111 -11.40 15.80 15.70
C ARG A 111 -12.49 14.74 15.60
N VAL A 112 -13.71 15.14 15.23
CA VAL A 112 -14.85 14.23 15.04
C VAL A 112 -14.85 13.53 13.67
N ASP A 113 -14.06 14.03 12.71
CA ASP A 113 -13.99 13.52 11.35
C ASP A 113 -13.02 12.33 11.25
N ILE A 114 -13.29 11.28 12.01
CA ILE A 114 -12.44 10.11 12.14
C ILE A 114 -12.39 9.35 10.82
N PRO A 115 -11.20 9.16 10.22
CA PRO A 115 -11.07 8.39 8.99
C PRO A 115 -11.38 6.92 9.22
N ARG A 116 -11.97 6.27 8.20
CA ARG A 116 -12.42 4.88 8.25
C ARG A 116 -12.09 4.15 6.97
N MET A 117 -11.83 2.85 7.12
CA MET A 117 -11.71 1.91 6.02
C MET A 117 -12.54 0.67 6.32
N THR A 118 -13.37 0.24 5.38
CA THR A 118 -14.13 -1.00 5.49
C THR A 118 -13.58 -2.01 4.48
N PHE A 119 -13.27 -3.21 4.96
CA PHE A 119 -12.70 -4.26 4.12
C PHE A 119 -12.97 -5.65 4.68
N SER A 120 -12.97 -6.65 3.82
CA SER A 120 -12.86 -8.06 4.21
C SER A 120 -11.42 -8.51 3.99
N TYR A 121 -10.92 -9.41 4.83
CA TYR A 121 -9.57 -9.93 4.67
C TYR A 121 -9.46 -11.43 4.97
N SER A 122 -8.45 -12.06 4.38
CA SER A 122 -8.05 -13.42 4.66
C SER A 122 -6.53 -13.54 4.68
N LEU A 123 -5.99 -14.03 5.78
CA LEU A 123 -4.58 -14.37 5.94
C LEU A 123 -4.43 -15.88 5.77
N THR A 124 -3.62 -16.30 4.82
CA THR A 124 -3.35 -17.72 4.54
C THR A 124 -1.88 -18.06 4.72
N ASP A 125 -1.58 -19.30 5.06
CA ASP A 125 -0.23 -19.86 5.07
C ASP A 125 0.19 -20.39 3.68
N SER A 126 1.39 -20.98 3.59
CA SER A 126 1.94 -21.55 2.35
C SER A 126 1.15 -22.73 1.80
N SER A 127 0.33 -23.39 2.62
CA SER A 127 -0.54 -24.49 2.19
C SER A 127 -1.91 -24.02 1.70
N GLY A 128 -2.18 -22.71 1.78
CA GLY A 128 -3.49 -22.12 1.48
C GLY A 128 -4.48 -22.24 2.63
N LYS A 129 -4.05 -22.70 3.80
CA LYS A 129 -4.91 -22.77 4.98
C LYS A 129 -5.17 -21.36 5.52
N VAL A 130 -6.43 -21.02 5.74
CA VAL A 130 -6.83 -19.75 6.35
C VAL A 130 -6.43 -19.74 7.82
N LEU A 131 -5.60 -18.78 8.21
CA LEU A 131 -5.16 -18.56 9.58
C LEU A 131 -6.07 -17.59 10.31
N LYS A 132 -6.52 -16.56 9.58
CA LYS A 132 -7.44 -15.53 10.10
C LYS A 132 -8.22 -14.93 8.95
N SER A 133 -9.50 -14.67 9.15
CA SER A 133 -10.34 -13.94 8.19
C SER A 133 -11.43 -13.20 8.92
N GLU A 134 -11.88 -12.09 8.35
CA GLU A 134 -13.00 -11.32 8.84
C GLU A 134 -13.67 -10.59 7.66
N ASP A 135 -14.99 -10.56 7.67
CA ASP A 135 -15.79 -9.86 6.68
C ASP A 135 -16.27 -8.52 7.24
N ASP A 136 -16.36 -7.51 6.37
CA ASP A 136 -16.85 -6.17 6.69
C ASP A 136 -16.20 -5.52 7.92
N PHE A 137 -14.90 -5.83 8.14
CA PHE A 137 -14.14 -5.21 9.23
C PHE A 137 -14.03 -3.72 9.01
N GLN A 138 -14.34 -2.92 10.04
CA GLN A 138 -14.24 -1.47 10.00
C GLN A 138 -13.07 -0.98 10.84
N LEU A 139 -12.02 -0.54 10.18
CA LEU A 139 -10.89 0.14 10.79
C LEU A 139 -11.22 1.62 10.98
N LYS A 140 -10.93 2.18 12.16
CA LYS A 140 -11.06 3.60 12.50
C LYS A 140 -9.77 4.09 13.13
N ASP A 141 -9.23 5.20 12.65
CA ASP A 141 -8.08 5.84 13.27
C ASP A 141 -8.54 6.95 14.22
N MET A 142 -8.68 6.59 15.49
CA MET A 142 -9.09 7.53 16.55
C MET A 142 -7.97 8.53 16.91
N GLY A 143 -6.73 8.22 16.59
CA GLY A 143 -5.55 9.01 16.93
C GLY A 143 -5.01 9.86 15.78
N PHE A 144 -5.70 9.94 14.64
CA PHE A 144 -5.20 10.57 13.41
C PHE A 144 -4.77 12.04 13.56
N MET A 145 -5.32 12.76 14.56
CA MET A 145 -4.93 14.15 14.89
C MET A 145 -3.78 14.24 15.91
N ASP A 146 -3.48 13.14 16.59
CA ASP A 146 -2.46 13.10 17.65
C ASP A 146 -1.11 12.60 17.13
N THR A 147 -1.09 11.99 15.95
CA THR A 147 0.14 11.63 15.25
C THR A 147 0.79 12.92 14.73
N ASN A 148 1.89 13.32 15.35
CA ASN A 148 2.71 14.41 14.84
C ASN A 148 3.14 14.06 13.41
N ILE A 149 2.66 14.84 12.45
CA ILE A 149 3.18 14.83 11.09
C ILE A 149 4.62 15.33 11.20
N ARG A 150 5.56 14.38 11.19
CA ARG A 150 7.00 14.68 11.12
C ARG A 150 7.42 14.76 9.67
#